data_6b516fd96021a0595b2363ab98594b73
#
_entry.id   6b516fd96021a0595b2363ab98594b73
#
_cell.length_a   1.000
_cell.length_b   1.000
_cell.length_c   1.000
_cell.angle_alpha   90.00
_cell.angle_beta   90.00
_cell.angle_gamma   90.00
#
_symmetry.space_group_name_H-M   'P 1'
#
loop_
_entity.id
_entity.type
_entity.pdbx_description
1 polymer ?
#
loop_
_entity_poly.entity_id
_entity_poly.type
_entity_poly.pdbx_seq_one_letter_code
_entity_poly.pdbx_strand_id
1 'polypeptide(L)'
;MRLTAAELRSRGHQVWYPQFPEPDRPNPEDWQTIIRQEAQMMDEVEGGEKIAITHSLGCMNWMLAAMTGQFAKPFDRVLFVAPPDPIKTGEAEGIGGEPMDLTNPMLLPAIRANAESFTIIASDNDYWLPRGIKIYEEALQQRAVVLPGAGHFSLDDGWGPWPGLLSWIESGKDEDLTS
;
A
#
# COMPACT_ATOMS: atom_id res chain seq x y z
N MET A 1 -8.14 -7.69 2.93
CA MET A 1 -8.32 -6.32 3.52
C MET A 1 -9.72 -6.07 4.09
N ARG A 2 -10.84 -6.39 3.41
CA ARG A 2 -12.21 -6.12 3.92
C ARG A 2 -12.48 -6.74 5.31
N LEU A 3 -12.04 -7.97 5.55
CA LEU A 3 -12.22 -8.64 6.84
C LEU A 3 -11.40 -7.99 7.94
N THR A 4 -10.16 -7.58 7.65
CA THR A 4 -9.31 -6.83 8.57
C THR A 4 -9.95 -5.48 8.93
N ALA A 5 -10.51 -4.76 7.97
CA ALA A 5 -11.21 -3.49 8.22
C ALA A 5 -12.44 -3.69 9.15
N ALA A 6 -13.19 -4.77 8.97
CA ALA A 6 -14.33 -5.09 9.84
C ALA A 6 -13.87 -5.42 11.27
N GLU A 7 -12.79 -6.20 11.42
CA GLU A 7 -12.22 -6.54 12.72
C GLU A 7 -11.69 -5.30 13.46
N LEU A 8 -10.96 -4.42 12.78
CA LEU A 8 -10.47 -3.17 13.36
C LEU A 8 -11.61 -2.28 13.87
N ARG A 9 -12.69 -2.16 13.08
CA ARG A 9 -13.88 -1.41 13.53
C ARG A 9 -14.51 -2.03 14.77
N SER A 10 -14.55 -3.37 14.87
CA SER A 10 -15.06 -4.05 16.06
C SER A 10 -14.22 -3.81 17.32
N ARG A 11 -12.93 -3.51 17.15
CA ARG A 11 -12.01 -3.12 18.23
C ARG A 11 -12.02 -1.62 18.54
N GLY A 12 -12.85 -0.84 17.86
CA GLY A 12 -13.02 0.59 18.11
C GLY A 12 -12.11 1.50 17.30
N HIS A 13 -11.35 0.96 16.34
CA HIS A 13 -10.57 1.79 15.42
C HIS A 13 -11.47 2.52 14.41
N GLN A 14 -11.12 3.74 14.08
CA GLN A 14 -11.67 4.41 12.91
C GLN A 14 -10.99 3.85 11.66
N VAL A 15 -11.77 3.38 10.69
CA VAL A 15 -11.23 2.73 9.50
C VAL A 15 -11.89 3.29 8.26
N TRP A 16 -11.09 3.91 7.42
CA TRP A 16 -11.43 4.30 6.06
C TRP A 16 -11.08 3.14 5.12
N TYR A 17 -12.06 2.67 4.40
CA TYR A 17 -11.91 1.58 3.42
C TYR A 17 -12.59 2.02 2.13
N PRO A 18 -11.91 2.88 1.35
CA PRO A 18 -12.48 3.47 0.16
C PRO A 18 -12.80 2.42 -0.92
N GLN A 19 -13.83 2.70 -1.68
CA GLN A 19 -14.15 1.96 -2.89
C GLN A 19 -13.62 2.78 -4.08
N PHE A 20 -12.53 2.31 -4.68
CA PHE A 20 -11.99 2.93 -5.88
C PHE A 20 -12.87 2.59 -7.10
N PRO A 21 -13.19 3.57 -7.97
CA PRO A 21 -13.98 3.33 -9.16
C PRO A 21 -13.19 2.51 -10.18
N GLU A 22 -13.93 1.74 -10.99
CA GLU A 22 -13.41 0.99 -12.13
C GLU A 22 -12.12 0.21 -11.81
N PRO A 23 -12.11 -0.71 -10.82
CA PRO A 23 -10.87 -1.37 -10.38
C PRO A 23 -10.20 -2.19 -11.49
N ASP A 24 -10.96 -2.63 -12.50
CA ASP A 24 -10.45 -3.34 -13.68
C ASP A 24 -9.91 -2.39 -14.77
N ARG A 25 -10.23 -1.10 -14.67
CA ARG A 25 -9.77 -0.03 -15.57
C ARG A 25 -9.48 1.24 -14.78
N PRO A 26 -8.52 1.21 -13.85
CA PRO A 26 -8.27 2.30 -12.93
C PRO A 26 -7.86 3.57 -13.69
N ASN A 27 -8.53 4.67 -13.35
CA ASN A 27 -8.13 6.01 -13.78
C ASN A 27 -7.27 6.62 -12.65
N PRO A 28 -6.00 6.93 -12.90
CA PRO A 28 -5.13 7.50 -11.86
C PRO A 28 -5.65 8.79 -11.23
N GLU A 29 -6.29 9.68 -11.99
CA GLU A 29 -6.82 10.96 -11.49
C GLU A 29 -7.98 10.75 -10.53
N ASP A 30 -8.90 9.84 -10.85
CA ASP A 30 -10.03 9.50 -9.98
C ASP A 30 -9.53 8.86 -8.68
N TRP A 31 -8.57 7.95 -8.79
CA TRP A 31 -7.98 7.30 -7.63
C TRP A 31 -7.19 8.27 -6.76
N GLN A 32 -6.45 9.23 -7.37
CA GLN A 32 -5.76 10.29 -6.66
C GLN A 32 -6.74 11.21 -5.90
N THR A 33 -7.88 11.48 -6.49
CA THR A 33 -8.92 12.27 -5.84
C THR A 33 -9.44 11.59 -4.58
N ILE A 34 -9.71 10.28 -4.66
CA ILE A 34 -10.19 9.50 -3.51
C ILE A 34 -9.15 9.41 -2.42
N ILE A 35 -7.91 9.04 -2.74
CA ILE A 35 -6.87 8.88 -1.71
C ILE A 35 -6.60 10.20 -0.97
N ARG A 36 -6.65 11.32 -1.69
CA ARG A 36 -6.51 12.65 -1.08
C ARG A 36 -7.67 12.96 -0.13
N GLN A 37 -8.92 12.69 -0.54
CA GLN A 37 -10.10 12.94 0.28
C GLN A 37 -10.11 12.07 1.54
N GLU A 38 -9.78 10.80 1.41
CA GLU A 38 -9.68 9.88 2.55
C GLU A 38 -8.58 10.31 3.53
N ALA A 39 -7.40 10.68 3.03
CA ALA A 39 -6.31 11.18 3.86
C ALA A 39 -6.71 12.48 4.59
N GLN A 40 -7.43 13.37 3.93
CA GLN A 40 -7.91 14.62 4.49
C GLN A 40 -8.92 14.38 5.62
N MET A 41 -9.85 13.43 5.46
CA MET A 41 -10.77 13.04 6.53
C MET A 41 -10.03 12.41 7.73
N MET A 42 -8.97 11.64 7.48
CA MET A 42 -8.12 11.14 8.57
C MET A 42 -7.41 12.26 9.32
N ASP A 43 -7.03 13.34 8.64
CA ASP A 43 -6.36 14.51 9.24
C ASP A 43 -7.26 15.30 10.21
N GLU A 44 -8.58 15.11 10.14
CA GLU A 44 -9.56 15.73 11.03
C GLU A 44 -9.73 14.96 12.36
N VAL A 45 -9.19 13.73 12.43
CA VAL A 45 -9.28 12.92 13.65
C VAL A 45 -8.18 13.33 14.62
N GLU A 46 -8.58 13.56 15.86
CA GLU A 46 -7.66 13.89 16.95
C GLU A 46 -7.20 12.62 17.67
N GLY A 47 -5.90 12.50 17.85
CA GLY A 47 -5.26 11.39 18.57
C GLY A 47 -5.19 10.08 17.78
N GLY A 48 -4.42 9.15 18.27
CA GLY A 48 -4.14 7.88 17.60
C GLY A 48 -3.10 8.02 16.47
N GLU A 49 -2.72 6.90 15.91
CA GLU A 49 -1.82 6.83 14.76
C GLU A 49 -2.60 6.87 13.44
N LYS A 50 -2.08 7.62 12.48
CA LYS A 50 -2.56 7.64 11.10
C LYS A 50 -1.79 6.59 10.29
N ILE A 51 -2.43 5.45 10.05
CA ILE A 51 -1.81 4.31 9.37
C ILE A 51 -2.45 4.10 8.00
N ALA A 52 -1.63 3.99 6.95
CA ALA A 52 -2.08 3.57 5.64
C ALA A 52 -1.65 2.12 5.36
N ILE A 53 -2.58 1.31 4.88
CA ILE A 53 -2.30 -0.04 4.39
C ILE A 53 -2.76 -0.09 2.95
N THR A 54 -1.82 -0.26 2.05
CA THR A 54 -2.05 -0.26 0.62
C THR A 54 -1.75 -1.63 0.02
N HIS A 55 -2.45 -2.01 -1.03
CA HIS A 55 -2.27 -3.30 -1.68
C HIS A 55 -2.20 -3.12 -3.20
N SER A 56 -1.27 -3.82 -3.83
CA SER A 56 -1.16 -3.87 -5.30
C SER A 56 -1.04 -2.47 -5.91
N LEU A 57 -1.88 -2.12 -6.87
CA LEU A 57 -1.95 -0.77 -7.49
C LEU A 57 -2.17 0.35 -6.47
N GLY A 58 -2.80 0.03 -5.31
CA GLY A 58 -2.93 0.98 -4.21
C GLY A 58 -1.59 1.46 -3.66
N CYS A 59 -0.54 0.61 -3.70
CA CYS A 59 0.81 1.02 -3.31
C CYS A 59 1.35 2.10 -4.25
N MET A 60 1.22 1.88 -5.56
CA MET A 60 1.66 2.84 -6.56
C MET A 60 0.85 4.15 -6.49
N ASN A 61 -0.46 4.03 -6.26
CA ASN A 61 -1.34 5.19 -6.09
C ASN A 61 -0.95 6.05 -4.88
N TRP A 62 -0.63 5.42 -3.74
CA TRP A 62 -0.14 6.13 -2.56
C TRP A 62 1.21 6.80 -2.81
N MET A 63 2.15 6.10 -3.44
CA MET A 63 3.46 6.65 -3.79
C MET A 63 3.34 7.84 -4.75
N LEU A 64 2.44 7.76 -5.74
CA LEU A 64 2.14 8.86 -6.65
C LEU A 64 1.54 10.05 -5.91
N ALA A 65 0.61 9.81 -4.97
CA ALA A 65 0.03 10.86 -4.14
C ALA A 65 1.09 11.59 -3.30
N ALA A 66 2.04 10.84 -2.73
CA ALA A 66 3.18 11.42 -2.00
C ALA A 66 4.06 12.29 -2.92
N MET A 67 4.39 11.80 -4.12
CA MET A 67 5.21 12.53 -5.08
C MET A 67 4.54 13.81 -5.61
N THR A 68 3.21 13.81 -5.71
CA THR A 68 2.43 14.95 -6.23
C THR A 68 1.89 15.88 -5.13
N GLY A 69 2.29 15.67 -3.87
CA GLY A 69 1.94 16.56 -2.76
C GLY A 69 0.46 16.52 -2.38
N GLN A 70 -0.19 15.34 -2.49
CA GLN A 70 -1.61 15.21 -2.20
C GLN A 70 -1.94 15.13 -0.70
N PHE A 71 -0.95 14.87 0.15
CA PHE A 71 -1.14 14.71 1.59
C PHE A 71 -0.82 15.99 2.34
N ALA A 72 -1.76 16.48 3.15
CA ALA A 72 -1.58 17.68 3.97
C ALA A 72 -0.78 17.39 5.26
N LYS A 73 -0.95 16.18 5.83
CA LYS A 73 -0.18 15.71 6.98
C LYS A 73 0.43 14.33 6.67
N PRO A 74 1.63 14.04 7.18
CA PRO A 74 2.23 12.72 7.00
C PRO A 74 1.42 11.64 7.72
N PHE A 75 1.66 10.39 7.31
CA PHE A 75 1.22 9.21 8.01
C PHE A 75 2.28 8.81 9.05
N ASP A 76 1.87 8.27 10.19
CA ASP A 76 2.79 7.71 11.17
C ASP A 76 3.43 6.44 10.60
N ARG A 77 2.59 5.58 9.97
CA ARG A 77 3.06 4.34 9.35
C ARG A 77 2.36 4.06 8.02
N VAL A 78 3.12 3.50 7.09
CA VAL A 78 2.58 3.02 5.80
C VAL A 78 3.04 1.59 5.55
N LEU A 79 2.10 0.70 5.20
CA LEU A 79 2.40 -0.65 4.76
C LEU A 79 2.08 -0.81 3.28
N PHE A 80 3.11 -1.12 2.50
CA PHE A 80 3.00 -1.46 1.08
C PHE A 80 2.92 -2.99 0.94
N VAL A 81 1.73 -3.51 0.65
CA VAL A 81 1.47 -4.94 0.50
C VAL A 81 1.48 -5.31 -0.99
N ALA A 82 2.37 -6.23 -1.36
CA ALA A 82 2.46 -6.74 -2.72
C ALA A 82 2.47 -5.64 -3.80
N PRO A 83 3.40 -4.66 -3.74
CA PRO A 83 3.49 -3.65 -4.78
C PRO A 83 3.83 -4.33 -6.12
N PRO A 84 3.07 -4.10 -7.20
CA PRO A 84 3.25 -4.81 -8.45
C PRO A 84 4.41 -4.25 -9.26
N ASP A 85 4.89 -5.02 -10.23
CA ASP A 85 5.90 -4.55 -11.17
C ASP A 85 5.32 -3.44 -12.07
N PRO A 86 5.90 -2.21 -12.05
CA PRO A 86 5.39 -1.09 -12.85
C PRO A 86 5.38 -1.37 -14.35
N ILE A 87 6.34 -2.15 -14.87
CA ILE A 87 6.36 -2.50 -16.28
C ILE A 87 5.19 -3.44 -16.60
N LYS A 88 5.02 -4.49 -15.80
CA LYS A 88 3.93 -5.43 -16.01
C LYS A 88 2.55 -4.77 -15.89
N THR A 89 2.38 -3.85 -14.96
CA THR A 89 1.11 -3.10 -14.84
C THR A 89 0.89 -2.15 -16.02
N GLY A 90 1.94 -1.51 -16.53
CA GLY A 90 1.85 -0.65 -17.71
C GLY A 90 1.54 -1.40 -19.01
N GLU A 91 1.84 -2.70 -19.07
CA GLU A 91 1.50 -3.58 -20.19
C GLU A 91 0.11 -4.23 -20.06
N ALA A 92 -0.49 -4.18 -18.88
CA ALA A 92 -1.76 -4.84 -18.62
C ALA A 92 -2.93 -4.08 -19.28
N GLU A 93 -3.76 -4.81 -20.01
CA GLU A 93 -4.97 -4.24 -20.65
C GLU A 93 -5.90 -3.62 -19.59
N GLY A 94 -6.29 -2.39 -19.81
CA GLY A 94 -7.22 -1.67 -18.93
C GLY A 94 -6.56 -0.88 -17.81
N ILE A 95 -5.28 -1.09 -17.50
CA ILE A 95 -4.56 -0.26 -16.53
C ILE A 95 -3.99 0.95 -17.27
N GLY A 96 -4.60 2.11 -17.07
CA GLY A 96 -4.19 3.36 -17.70
C GLY A 96 -3.03 4.07 -16.99
N GLY A 97 -2.41 5.01 -17.71
CA GLY A 97 -1.36 5.88 -17.20
C GLY A 97 0.05 5.40 -17.52
N GLU A 98 1.03 6.27 -17.30
CA GLU A 98 2.43 5.95 -17.48
C GLU A 98 2.90 5.01 -16.35
N PRO A 99 3.74 4.00 -16.65
CA PRO A 99 4.34 3.16 -15.63
C PRO A 99 5.10 4.01 -14.59
N MET A 100 4.96 3.66 -13.31
CA MET A 100 5.71 4.34 -12.26
C MET A 100 7.22 4.13 -12.47
N ASP A 101 7.96 5.21 -12.51
CA ASP A 101 9.42 5.18 -12.59
C ASP A 101 10.02 5.03 -11.18
N LEU A 102 10.41 3.80 -10.83
CA LEU A 102 11.08 3.50 -9.56
C LEU A 102 12.50 4.10 -9.47
N THR A 103 13.07 4.56 -10.60
CA THR A 103 14.39 5.23 -10.60
C THR A 103 14.31 6.73 -10.38
N ASN A 104 13.10 7.27 -10.27
CA ASN A 104 12.89 8.70 -10.02
C ASN A 104 13.52 9.10 -8.67
N PRO A 105 14.52 10.00 -8.66
CA PRO A 105 15.23 10.38 -7.44
C PRO A 105 14.35 11.07 -6.38
N MET A 106 13.16 11.54 -6.77
CA MET A 106 12.21 12.15 -5.84
C MET A 106 11.31 11.15 -5.13
N LEU A 107 11.27 9.87 -5.57
CA LEU A 107 10.35 8.88 -5.02
C LEU A 107 10.58 8.65 -3.51
N LEU A 108 11.79 8.25 -3.14
CA LEU A 108 12.11 7.98 -1.73
C LEU A 108 12.01 9.25 -0.85
N PRO A 109 12.53 10.43 -1.24
CA PRO A 109 12.29 11.66 -0.52
C PRO A 109 10.81 12.00 -0.31
N ALA A 110 9.97 11.80 -1.33
CA ALA A 110 8.54 12.05 -1.23
C ALA A 110 7.85 11.09 -0.24
N ILE A 111 8.21 9.80 -0.26
CA ILE A 111 7.67 8.83 0.70
C ILE A 111 8.08 9.23 2.12
N ARG A 112 9.35 9.54 2.36
CA ARG A 112 9.86 9.94 3.68
C ARG A 112 9.31 11.28 4.18
N ALA A 113 8.89 12.15 3.31
CA ALA A 113 8.21 13.39 3.68
C ALA A 113 6.75 13.17 4.09
N ASN A 114 6.14 12.06 3.66
CA ASN A 114 4.73 11.78 3.86
C ASN A 114 4.46 10.54 4.76
N ALA A 115 5.50 9.89 5.26
CA ALA A 115 5.40 8.80 6.22
C ALA A 115 6.59 8.85 7.20
N GLU A 116 6.33 8.77 8.50
CA GLU A 116 7.39 8.68 9.51
C GLU A 116 8.13 7.35 9.40
N SER A 117 7.38 6.29 9.10
CA SER A 117 7.94 4.98 8.78
C SER A 117 7.13 4.27 7.70
N PHE A 118 7.77 3.39 6.95
CA PHE A 118 7.08 2.53 6.02
C PHE A 118 7.70 1.12 5.99
N THR A 119 6.86 0.14 5.71
CA THR A 119 7.22 -1.26 5.57
C THR A 119 6.76 -1.76 4.21
N ILE A 120 7.54 -2.63 3.59
CA ILE A 120 7.19 -3.32 2.36
C ILE A 120 7.02 -4.81 2.71
N ILE A 121 5.91 -5.40 2.31
CA ILE A 121 5.72 -6.85 2.40
C ILE A 121 5.38 -7.42 1.03
N ALA A 122 6.02 -8.52 0.69
CA ALA A 122 5.88 -9.18 -0.60
C ALA A 122 5.95 -10.71 -0.47
N SER A 123 5.74 -11.39 -1.56
CA SER A 123 5.93 -12.83 -1.70
C SER A 123 7.05 -13.15 -2.68
N ASP A 124 7.62 -14.34 -2.58
CA ASP A 124 8.60 -14.88 -3.52
C ASP A 124 7.96 -15.47 -4.78
N ASN A 125 6.63 -15.62 -4.81
CA ASN A 125 5.87 -16.19 -5.93
C ASN A 125 4.75 -15.27 -6.46
N ASP A 126 4.88 -13.95 -6.26
CA ASP A 126 3.89 -12.99 -6.75
C ASP A 126 3.96 -12.86 -8.28
N TYR A 127 2.88 -13.24 -8.96
CA TYR A 127 2.77 -13.19 -10.42
C TYR A 127 2.66 -11.76 -10.98
N TRP A 128 2.32 -10.77 -10.16
CA TRP A 128 2.35 -9.36 -10.53
C TRP A 128 3.71 -8.71 -10.35
N LEU A 129 4.67 -9.40 -9.70
CA LEU A 129 6.01 -8.89 -9.44
C LEU A 129 7.11 -9.83 -10.02
N PRO A 130 7.11 -10.11 -11.33
CA PRO A 130 8.01 -11.11 -11.93
C PRO A 130 9.50 -10.77 -11.81
N ARG A 131 9.86 -9.49 -11.66
CA ARG A 131 11.25 -9.05 -11.41
C ARG A 131 11.66 -9.20 -9.95
N GLY A 132 10.73 -9.60 -9.08
CA GLY A 132 10.94 -9.77 -7.64
C GLY A 132 11.03 -8.45 -6.87
N ILE A 133 10.94 -8.56 -5.54
CA ILE A 133 10.83 -7.40 -4.64
C ILE A 133 12.08 -6.51 -4.60
N LYS A 134 13.22 -6.99 -5.08
CA LYS A 134 14.47 -6.22 -5.10
C LYS A 134 14.36 -4.88 -5.82
N ILE A 135 13.51 -4.78 -6.85
CA ILE A 135 13.30 -3.50 -7.55
C ILE A 135 12.79 -2.40 -6.62
N TYR A 136 11.96 -2.77 -5.63
CA TYR A 136 11.47 -1.84 -4.61
C TYR A 136 12.47 -1.66 -3.47
N GLU A 137 13.16 -2.72 -3.04
CA GLU A 137 14.21 -2.61 -2.00
C GLU A 137 15.31 -1.64 -2.42
N GLU A 138 15.73 -1.70 -3.69
CA GLU A 138 16.72 -0.79 -4.27
C GLU A 138 16.19 0.64 -4.39
N ALA A 139 14.98 0.82 -4.93
CA ALA A 139 14.37 2.13 -5.13
C ALA A 139 14.08 2.85 -3.81
N LEU A 140 13.62 2.12 -2.81
CA LEU A 140 13.17 2.68 -1.53
C LEU A 140 14.21 2.55 -0.41
N GLN A 141 15.37 1.92 -0.70
CA GLN A 141 16.44 1.69 0.27
C GLN A 141 15.92 1.07 1.58
N GLN A 142 14.98 0.15 1.44
CA GLN A 142 14.31 -0.52 2.54
C GLN A 142 14.19 -2.02 2.24
N ARG A 143 14.57 -2.87 3.20
CA ARG A 143 14.34 -4.30 3.06
C ARG A 143 12.87 -4.63 3.22
N ALA A 144 12.37 -5.52 2.38
CA ALA A 144 11.02 -6.02 2.47
C ALA A 144 10.92 -7.23 3.42
N VAL A 145 9.77 -7.35 4.06
CA VAL A 145 9.34 -8.62 4.67
C VAL A 145 8.87 -9.52 3.54
N VAL A 146 9.44 -10.72 3.44
CA VAL A 146 9.04 -11.69 2.41
C VAL A 146 8.33 -12.86 3.05
N LEU A 147 7.06 -13.08 2.68
CA LEU A 147 6.30 -14.26 3.07
C LEU A 147 6.33 -15.29 1.93
N PRO A 148 7.03 -16.42 2.11
CA PRO A 148 7.16 -17.42 1.06
C PRO A 148 5.81 -18.02 0.67
N GLY A 149 5.56 -18.13 -0.63
CA GLY A 149 4.36 -18.76 -1.16
C GLY A 149 3.06 -17.97 -0.99
N ALA A 150 3.13 -16.69 -0.58
CA ALA A 150 1.97 -15.87 -0.28
C ALA A 150 1.20 -15.34 -1.52
N GLY A 151 1.73 -15.56 -2.72
CA GLY A 151 1.12 -15.07 -3.96
C GLY A 151 1.06 -13.54 -3.99
N HIS A 152 -0.03 -13.01 -4.53
CA HIS A 152 -0.31 -11.56 -4.56
C HIS A 152 -1.14 -11.07 -3.36
N PHE A 153 -1.18 -11.84 -2.27
CA PHE A 153 -1.98 -11.55 -1.08
C PHE A 153 -3.48 -11.36 -1.39
N SER A 154 -3.99 -12.05 -2.40
CA SER A 154 -5.36 -11.98 -2.87
C SER A 154 -6.23 -13.11 -2.28
N LEU A 155 -7.55 -13.02 -2.47
CA LEU A 155 -8.46 -14.11 -2.10
C LEU A 155 -8.19 -15.38 -2.93
N ASP A 156 -7.76 -15.22 -4.18
CA ASP A 156 -7.43 -16.35 -5.07
C ASP A 156 -6.17 -17.07 -4.61
N ASP A 157 -5.27 -16.39 -3.89
CA ASP A 157 -4.11 -16.99 -3.24
C ASP A 157 -4.43 -17.59 -1.86
N GLY A 158 -5.70 -17.60 -1.46
CA GLY A 158 -6.17 -18.17 -0.19
C GLY A 158 -6.16 -17.18 0.99
N TRP A 159 -5.90 -15.91 0.75
CA TRP A 159 -5.89 -14.91 1.82
C TRP A 159 -7.31 -14.52 2.25
N GLY A 160 -7.50 -14.46 3.57
CA GLY A 160 -8.75 -14.08 4.21
C GLY A 160 -8.50 -13.19 5.42
N PRO A 161 -8.91 -13.62 6.64
CA PRO A 161 -8.45 -12.97 7.86
C PRO A 161 -6.93 -13.03 7.97
N TRP A 162 -6.32 -11.91 8.32
CA TRP A 162 -4.87 -11.81 8.43
C TRP A 162 -4.44 -11.37 9.84
N PRO A 163 -4.24 -12.32 10.78
CA PRO A 163 -3.85 -12.02 12.15
C PRO A 163 -2.54 -11.26 12.26
N GLY A 164 -1.54 -11.60 11.44
CA GLY A 164 -0.25 -10.92 11.42
C GLY A 164 -0.38 -9.43 11.06
N LEU A 165 -1.29 -9.08 10.15
CA LEU A 165 -1.57 -7.67 9.85
C LEU A 165 -2.18 -6.94 11.04
N LEU A 166 -3.12 -7.58 11.75
CA LEU A 166 -3.70 -6.99 12.97
C LEU A 166 -2.63 -6.77 14.04
N SER A 167 -1.75 -7.74 14.24
CA SER A 167 -0.64 -7.64 15.18
C SER A 167 0.32 -6.51 14.80
N TRP A 168 0.65 -6.36 13.51
CA TRP A 168 1.48 -5.26 13.03
C TRP A 168 0.83 -3.88 13.25
N ILE A 169 -0.48 -3.76 13.03
CA ILE A 169 -1.20 -2.50 13.29
C ILE A 169 -1.09 -2.11 14.75
N GLU A 170 -1.19 -3.08 15.68
CA GLU A 170 -1.13 -2.84 17.11
C GLU A 170 0.29 -2.58 17.63
N SER A 171 1.29 -3.28 17.08
CA SER A 171 2.68 -3.24 17.61
C SER A 171 3.63 -2.34 16.83
N GLY A 172 3.41 -2.16 15.54
CA GLY A 172 4.34 -1.50 14.61
C GLY A 172 5.57 -2.33 14.25
N LYS A 173 5.62 -3.61 14.64
CA LYS A 173 6.80 -4.46 14.44
C LYS A 173 6.67 -5.32 13.20
N ASP A 174 7.65 -5.24 12.31
CA ASP A 174 7.67 -6.00 11.05
C ASP A 174 7.71 -7.52 11.27
N GLU A 175 8.26 -7.97 12.40
CA GLU A 175 8.29 -9.39 12.80
C GLU A 175 6.90 -10.00 13.04
N ASP A 176 5.89 -9.17 13.29
CA ASP A 176 4.50 -9.60 13.48
C ASP A 176 3.76 -9.82 12.15
N LEU A 177 4.33 -9.39 11.01
CA LEU A 177 3.79 -9.64 9.68
C LEU A 177 3.99 -11.11 9.27
N THR A 178 3.17 -11.98 9.81
CA THR A 178 3.13 -13.42 9.49
C THR A 178 1.84 -13.77 8.74
N SER A 179 1.82 -14.94 8.09
CA SER A 179 0.64 -15.48 7.39
C SER A 179 -0.46 -15.94 8.37
#